data_0780cab5479863e8ddaf5079bc001d82
#
_entry.id   0780cab5479863e8ddaf5079bc001d82
#
_cell.length_a   1.000
_cell.length_b   1.000
_cell.length_c   1.000
_cell.angle_alpha   90.00
_cell.angle_beta   90.00
_cell.angle_gamma   90.00
#
_symmetry.space_group_name_H-M   'P 1'
#
loop_
_entity.id
_entity.type
_entity.pdbx_description
1 polymer ?
#
loop_
_entity_poly.entity_id
_entity_poly.type
_entity_poly.pdbx_seq_one_letter_code
_entity_poly.pdbx_strand_id
1 'polypeptide(L)'
;EVWSSSATTLPKEDDKSEFDKNSVLERFNYQLKTSGLKTVNTLRPNFSWASSDIDEIKRKYDLKKYILLFPFCSPHLSIKKWPYYNDLIKLIIDKFGEEFKVITAPSSKEINDAKKFNAVCILDNEKALDISQLTKLIQDSSFIVANDTGPAHIAAQVGVRGLTLSG
;
A
#
# COMPACT_ATOMS: atom_id res chain seq x y z
N GLU A 1 17.49 -1.95 23.89
CA GLU A 1 17.25 -3.28 23.27
C GLU A 1 16.95 -3.11 21.80
N VAL A 2 17.63 -3.86 20.95
CA VAL A 2 17.33 -3.89 19.53
C VAL A 2 16.30 -4.99 19.30
N TRP A 3 15.04 -4.59 19.05
CA TRP A 3 14.02 -5.52 18.61
C TRP A 3 14.28 -5.93 17.16
N SER A 4 14.41 -7.21 16.90
CA SER A 4 14.56 -7.72 15.54
C SER A 4 13.66 -8.95 15.35
N SER A 5 13.25 -9.19 14.12
CA SER A 5 12.53 -10.41 13.72
C SER A 5 13.42 -11.67 13.77
N SER A 6 14.64 -11.54 14.25
CA SER A 6 15.58 -12.65 14.36
C SER A 6 15.48 -13.42 15.66
N ALA A 7 16.15 -14.53 15.72
CA ALA A 7 16.08 -15.68 16.61
C ALA A 7 15.69 -15.51 18.11
N THR A 8 15.90 -14.37 18.73
CA THR A 8 15.63 -14.20 20.17
C THR A 8 14.15 -14.00 20.52
N THR A 9 13.33 -13.62 19.54
CA THR A 9 11.89 -13.38 19.70
C THR A 9 11.02 -14.41 18.99
N LEU A 10 11.64 -15.38 18.33
CA LEU A 10 10.94 -16.49 17.69
C LEU A 10 10.61 -17.59 18.71
N PRO A 11 9.49 -18.30 18.55
CA PRO A 11 9.18 -19.45 19.39
C PRO A 11 10.23 -20.55 19.23
N LYS A 12 10.30 -21.43 20.22
CA LYS A 12 11.10 -22.66 20.15
C LYS A 12 10.62 -23.53 18.97
N GLU A 13 11.47 -24.43 18.48
CA GLU A 13 11.15 -25.25 17.31
C GLU A 13 9.85 -26.03 17.44
N ASP A 14 9.52 -26.53 18.63
CA ASP A 14 8.27 -27.29 18.88
C ASP A 14 7.00 -26.45 18.64
N ASP A 15 7.09 -25.12 18.86
CA ASP A 15 5.96 -24.20 18.68
C ASP A 15 5.97 -23.50 17.31
N LYS A 16 7.03 -23.70 16.53
CA LYS A 16 7.24 -22.95 15.29
C LYS A 16 6.19 -23.26 14.22
N SER A 17 5.75 -24.51 14.15
CA SER A 17 4.76 -24.92 13.14
C SER A 17 3.40 -24.21 13.34
N GLU A 18 2.98 -24.02 14.58
CA GLU A 18 1.78 -23.25 14.91
C GLU A 18 1.98 -21.76 14.72
N PHE A 19 3.15 -21.24 15.10
CA PHE A 19 3.52 -19.84 14.87
C PHE A 19 3.50 -19.49 13.36
N ASP A 20 4.04 -20.36 12.51
CA ASP A 20 4.13 -20.12 11.07
C ASP A 20 2.76 -20.19 10.35
N LYS A 21 1.78 -20.85 10.95
CA LYS A 21 0.38 -20.87 10.46
C LYS A 21 -0.37 -19.57 10.74
N ASN A 22 0.06 -18.79 11.73
CA ASN A 22 -0.59 -17.55 12.11
C ASN A 22 -0.40 -16.45 11.08
N SER A 23 -1.33 -15.52 11.03
CA SER A 23 -1.19 -14.32 10.20
C SER A 23 0.04 -13.50 10.60
N VAL A 24 0.56 -12.68 9.69
CA VAL A 24 1.73 -11.81 9.96
C VAL A 24 1.49 -10.91 11.17
N LEU A 25 0.29 -10.36 11.33
CA LEU A 25 -0.06 -9.50 12.47
C LEU A 25 -0.05 -10.27 13.79
N GLU A 26 -0.56 -11.51 13.81
CA GLU A 26 -0.52 -12.37 15.01
C GLU A 26 0.91 -12.72 15.36
N ARG A 27 1.76 -13.03 14.39
CA ARG A 27 3.19 -13.29 14.62
C ARG A 27 3.89 -12.07 15.22
N PHE A 28 3.67 -10.88 14.70
CA PHE A 28 4.20 -9.64 15.29
C PHE A 28 3.68 -9.38 16.68
N ASN A 29 2.38 -9.60 16.94
CA ASN A 29 1.80 -9.47 18.27
C ASN A 29 2.45 -10.44 19.27
N TYR A 30 2.69 -11.68 18.87
CA TYR A 30 3.41 -12.67 19.67
C TYR A 30 4.84 -12.20 20.00
N GLN A 31 5.60 -11.76 18.99
CA GLN A 31 6.97 -11.27 19.17
C GLN A 31 7.05 -10.06 20.11
N LEU A 32 6.14 -9.09 19.95
CA LEU A 32 6.07 -7.92 20.83
C LEU A 32 5.79 -8.32 22.28
N LYS A 33 4.82 -9.21 22.52
CA LYS A 33 4.47 -9.69 23.85
C LYS A 33 5.61 -10.48 24.52
N THR A 34 6.26 -11.37 23.78
CA THR A 34 7.42 -12.13 24.30
C THR A 34 8.63 -11.25 24.59
N SER A 35 8.73 -10.11 23.91
CA SER A 35 9.74 -9.07 24.20
C SER A 35 9.35 -8.15 25.38
N GLY A 36 8.26 -8.45 26.10
CA GLY A 36 7.81 -7.69 27.27
C GLY A 36 7.08 -6.38 26.93
N LEU A 37 6.72 -6.16 25.65
CA LEU A 37 5.98 -4.97 25.23
C LEU A 37 4.48 -5.19 25.42
N LYS A 38 3.82 -4.22 26.06
CA LYS A 38 2.36 -4.19 26.13
C LYS A 38 1.82 -3.76 24.75
N THR A 39 0.98 -4.60 24.18
CA THR A 39 0.37 -4.35 22.88
C THR A 39 -1.13 -4.19 23.00
N VAL A 40 -1.67 -3.19 22.28
CA VAL A 40 -3.13 -2.94 22.20
C VAL A 40 -3.47 -2.79 20.71
N ASN A 41 -4.50 -3.49 20.27
CA ASN A 41 -5.01 -3.43 18.89
C ASN A 41 -4.00 -3.80 17.79
N THR A 42 -2.98 -4.59 18.09
CA THR A 42 -1.97 -5.03 17.10
C THR A 42 -2.55 -5.77 15.91
N LEU A 43 -3.71 -6.40 16.06
CA LEU A 43 -4.43 -7.06 14.94
C LEU A 43 -5.28 -6.10 14.11
N ARG A 44 -5.38 -4.83 14.52
CA ARG A 44 -6.08 -3.75 13.80
C ARG A 44 -5.26 -2.46 13.87
N PRO A 45 -4.04 -2.47 13.33
CA PRO A 45 -3.21 -1.27 13.33
C PRO A 45 -3.88 -0.17 12.49
N ASN A 46 -3.63 1.08 12.87
CA ASN A 46 -4.10 2.25 12.16
C ASN A 46 -2.93 3.18 11.87
N PHE A 47 -2.66 3.45 10.62
CA PHE A 47 -1.55 4.30 10.17
C PHE A 47 -1.96 5.74 9.82
N SER A 48 -3.19 6.15 10.11
CA SER A 48 -3.65 7.50 9.79
C SER A 48 -2.78 8.60 10.42
N TRP A 49 -2.16 8.32 11.55
CA TRP A 49 -1.23 9.23 12.23
C TRP A 49 0.07 9.48 11.45
N ALA A 50 0.44 8.58 10.54
CA ALA A 50 1.66 8.67 9.73
C ALA A 50 1.48 9.53 8.48
N SER A 51 0.28 10.05 8.22
CA SER A 51 0.00 10.87 7.03
C SER A 51 0.52 12.31 7.21
N SER A 52 1.04 12.90 6.14
CA SER A 52 1.39 14.32 6.04
C SER A 52 0.44 15.05 5.11
N ASP A 53 0.45 16.38 5.19
CA ASP A 53 -0.33 17.22 4.27
C ASP A 53 0.17 17.05 2.82
N ILE A 54 -0.77 16.95 1.88
CA ILE A 54 -0.55 16.86 0.44
C ILE A 54 -1.39 17.88 -0.35
N ASP A 55 -1.84 18.96 0.27
CA ASP A 55 -2.72 19.94 -0.38
C ASP A 55 -2.10 20.60 -1.61
N GLU A 56 -0.79 20.82 -1.61
CA GLU A 56 -0.07 21.32 -2.80
C GLU A 56 -0.10 20.30 -3.94
N ILE A 57 0.12 19.03 -3.64
CA ILE A 57 0.03 17.93 -4.63
C ILE A 57 -1.40 17.85 -5.16
N LYS A 58 -2.41 17.88 -4.28
CA LYS A 58 -3.83 17.84 -4.68
C LYS A 58 -4.19 19.01 -5.59
N ARG A 59 -3.73 20.20 -5.29
CA ARG A 59 -3.93 21.38 -6.14
C ARG A 59 -3.22 21.26 -7.48
N LYS A 60 -1.94 20.86 -7.47
CA LYS A 60 -1.13 20.68 -8.69
C LYS A 60 -1.78 19.74 -9.70
N TYR A 61 -2.37 18.65 -9.21
CA TYR A 61 -2.97 17.61 -10.06
C TYR A 61 -4.51 17.69 -10.12
N ASP A 62 -5.13 18.71 -9.51
CA ASP A 62 -6.60 18.86 -9.38
C ASP A 62 -7.26 17.55 -8.91
N LEU A 63 -6.82 17.07 -7.76
CA LEU A 63 -7.33 15.82 -7.18
C LEU A 63 -8.54 16.09 -6.28
N LYS A 64 -9.74 15.82 -6.79
CA LYS A 64 -11.01 15.90 -6.04
C LYS A 64 -11.49 14.51 -5.65
N LYS A 65 -11.94 13.73 -6.64
CA LYS A 65 -12.28 12.31 -6.49
C LYS A 65 -11.35 11.51 -7.39
N TYR A 66 -10.72 10.48 -6.85
CA TYR A 66 -9.79 9.69 -7.65
C TYR A 66 -9.76 8.21 -7.25
N ILE A 67 -9.46 7.39 -8.23
CA ILE A 67 -9.15 5.98 -8.08
C ILE A 67 -7.64 5.83 -8.20
N LEU A 68 -7.03 5.23 -7.19
CA LEU A 68 -5.57 5.09 -7.09
C LEU A 68 -5.16 3.67 -7.47
N LEU A 69 -4.27 3.55 -8.44
CA LEU A 69 -3.79 2.28 -8.96
C LEU A 69 -2.32 2.05 -8.61
N PHE A 70 -2.00 0.83 -8.17
CA PHE A 70 -0.62 0.38 -7.93
C PHE A 70 -0.30 -0.85 -8.78
N PRO A 71 0.07 -0.64 -10.07
CA PRO A 71 0.36 -1.72 -11.01
C PRO A 71 1.77 -2.30 -10.85
N PHE A 72 2.48 -1.91 -9.81
CA PHE A 72 3.88 -2.26 -9.59
C PHE A 72 4.03 -3.42 -8.61
N CYS A 73 5.19 -4.06 -8.66
CA CYS A 73 5.62 -5.05 -7.66
C CYS A 73 7.16 -5.10 -7.65
N SER A 74 7.72 -5.72 -6.62
CA SER A 74 9.16 -5.96 -6.56
C SER A 74 9.64 -6.75 -7.79
N PRO A 75 10.77 -6.40 -8.42
CA PRO A 75 11.23 -7.02 -9.66
C PRO A 75 11.37 -8.55 -9.60
N HIS A 76 11.75 -9.08 -8.42
CA HIS A 76 11.88 -10.52 -8.19
C HIS A 76 10.54 -11.24 -7.96
N LEU A 77 9.43 -10.50 -7.87
CA LEU A 77 8.07 -11.01 -7.70
C LEU A 77 7.18 -10.64 -8.91
N SER A 78 7.74 -10.68 -10.11
CA SER A 78 7.05 -10.27 -11.34
C SER A 78 5.74 -11.06 -11.61
N ILE A 79 5.63 -12.27 -11.08
CA ILE A 79 4.40 -13.09 -11.13
C ILE A 79 3.20 -12.39 -10.48
N LYS A 80 3.43 -11.51 -9.50
CA LYS A 80 2.37 -10.72 -8.86
C LYS A 80 1.88 -9.55 -9.71
N LYS A 81 2.51 -9.28 -10.85
CA LYS A 81 2.16 -8.13 -11.69
C LYS A 81 0.98 -8.48 -12.59
N TRP A 82 -0.21 -7.98 -12.24
CA TRP A 82 -1.39 -8.11 -13.09
C TRP A 82 -1.21 -7.26 -14.36
N PRO A 83 -1.34 -7.83 -15.59
CA PRO A 83 -0.98 -7.13 -16.82
C PRO A 83 -2.06 -6.20 -17.38
N TYR A 84 -3.30 -6.27 -16.89
CA TYR A 84 -4.46 -5.64 -17.52
C TYR A 84 -4.85 -4.28 -16.91
N TYR A 85 -3.90 -3.55 -16.32
CA TYR A 85 -4.21 -2.26 -15.72
C TYR A 85 -4.67 -1.20 -16.73
N ASN A 86 -4.15 -1.19 -17.97
CA ASN A 86 -4.61 -0.27 -19.00
C ASN A 86 -6.04 -0.57 -19.46
N ASP A 87 -6.42 -1.86 -19.52
CA ASP A 87 -7.80 -2.25 -19.81
C ASP A 87 -8.74 -1.84 -18.68
N LEU A 88 -8.31 -2.01 -17.41
CA LEU A 88 -9.05 -1.54 -16.25
C LEU A 88 -9.24 -0.02 -16.28
N ILE A 89 -8.20 0.75 -16.59
CA ILE A 89 -8.26 2.21 -16.70
C ILE A 89 -9.30 2.61 -17.74
N LYS A 90 -9.28 1.97 -18.91
CA LYS A 90 -10.28 2.19 -19.97
C LYS A 90 -11.69 1.91 -19.46
N LEU A 91 -11.92 0.77 -18.82
CA LEU A 91 -13.24 0.42 -18.27
C LEU A 91 -13.73 1.41 -17.22
N ILE A 92 -12.83 1.94 -16.37
CA ILE A 92 -13.17 2.97 -15.38
C ILE A 92 -13.61 4.25 -16.08
N ILE A 93 -12.84 4.70 -17.07
CA ILE A 93 -13.14 5.93 -17.83
C ILE A 93 -14.46 5.76 -18.61
N ASP A 94 -14.65 4.64 -19.29
CA ASP A 94 -15.88 4.36 -20.06
C ASP A 94 -17.13 4.31 -19.16
N LYS A 95 -16.98 3.82 -17.92
CA LYS A 95 -18.11 3.66 -16.99
C LYS A 95 -18.44 4.92 -16.19
N PHE A 96 -17.44 5.66 -15.75
CA PHE A 96 -17.59 6.77 -14.80
C PHE A 96 -17.26 8.13 -15.41
N GLY A 97 -16.71 8.17 -16.65
CA GLY A 97 -16.35 9.41 -17.30
C GLY A 97 -15.33 10.22 -16.49
N GLU A 98 -15.64 11.49 -16.30
CA GLU A 98 -14.79 12.42 -15.55
C GLU A 98 -15.10 12.44 -14.02
N GLU A 99 -15.99 11.59 -13.54
CA GLU A 99 -16.32 11.58 -12.10
C GLU A 99 -15.10 11.25 -11.24
N PHE A 100 -14.24 10.35 -11.71
CA PHE A 100 -13.01 9.96 -11.01
C PHE A 100 -11.78 10.17 -11.89
N LYS A 101 -10.81 10.87 -11.35
CA LYS A 101 -9.48 10.88 -11.95
C LYS A 101 -8.75 9.55 -11.65
N VAL A 102 -8.23 8.89 -12.66
CA VAL A 102 -7.43 7.66 -12.46
C VAL A 102 -5.97 8.05 -12.32
N ILE A 103 -5.37 7.68 -11.21
CA ILE A 103 -4.00 8.10 -10.85
C ILE A 103 -3.15 6.90 -10.41
N THR A 104 -1.83 7.09 -10.47
CA THR A 104 -0.84 6.16 -9.90
C THR A 104 0.25 6.94 -9.17
N ALA A 105 0.84 6.36 -8.13
CA ALA A 105 1.93 6.95 -7.36
C ALA A 105 3.08 5.94 -7.27
N PRO A 106 4.05 6.00 -8.20
CA PRO A 106 5.15 5.05 -8.27
C PRO A 106 6.23 5.32 -7.21
N SER A 107 7.01 4.30 -6.87
CA SER A 107 8.31 4.49 -6.22
C SER A 107 9.32 5.11 -7.20
N SER A 108 10.46 5.59 -6.70
CA SER A 108 11.49 6.23 -7.53
C SER A 108 11.99 5.35 -8.67
N LYS A 109 12.00 4.02 -8.47
CA LYS A 109 12.44 3.06 -9.49
C LYS A 109 11.36 2.77 -10.55
N GLU A 110 10.12 3.11 -10.28
CA GLU A 110 8.94 2.76 -11.09
C GLU A 110 8.41 3.95 -11.90
N ILE A 111 8.97 5.15 -11.74
CA ILE A 111 8.49 6.39 -12.41
C ILE A 111 8.42 6.20 -13.94
N ASN A 112 9.45 5.58 -14.54
CA ASN A 112 9.46 5.35 -15.99
C ASN A 112 8.42 4.33 -16.44
N ASP A 113 8.14 3.32 -15.60
CA ASP A 113 7.09 2.34 -15.88
C ASP A 113 5.70 2.93 -15.68
N ALA A 114 5.54 3.84 -14.73
CA ALA A 114 4.28 4.52 -14.50
C ALA A 114 3.79 5.30 -15.74
N LYS A 115 4.71 5.85 -16.51
CA LYS A 115 4.41 6.58 -17.77
C LYS A 115 3.81 5.71 -18.88
N LYS A 116 3.86 4.39 -18.74
CA LYS A 116 3.27 3.42 -19.70
C LYS A 116 1.77 3.18 -19.45
N PHE A 117 1.26 3.67 -18.32
CA PHE A 117 -0.16 3.54 -17.98
C PHE A 117 -0.91 4.82 -18.36
N ASN A 118 -2.16 4.66 -18.83
CA ASN A 118 -3.06 5.76 -19.15
C ASN A 118 -3.67 6.41 -17.89
N ALA A 119 -2.86 6.55 -16.85
CA ALA A 119 -3.22 7.16 -15.56
C ALA A 119 -2.32 8.35 -15.27
N VAL A 120 -2.82 9.32 -14.50
CA VAL A 120 -2.01 10.45 -14.07
C VAL A 120 -0.97 10.01 -13.05
N CYS A 121 0.30 10.19 -13.37
CA CYS A 121 1.41 9.85 -12.48
C CYS A 121 1.62 10.97 -11.45
N ILE A 122 1.43 10.68 -10.18
CA ILE A 122 1.55 11.65 -9.08
C ILE A 122 2.98 11.64 -8.55
N LEU A 123 3.60 12.80 -8.59
CA LEU A 123 4.96 13.04 -8.11
C LEU A 123 5.01 14.37 -7.33
N ASP A 124 5.86 14.42 -6.33
CA ASP A 124 6.22 15.66 -5.64
C ASP A 124 7.54 16.19 -6.22
N ASN A 125 7.51 17.36 -6.90
CA ASN A 125 8.68 17.96 -7.53
C ASN A 125 9.52 16.95 -8.34
N GLU A 126 8.86 16.20 -9.25
CA GLU A 126 9.45 15.15 -10.11
C GLU A 126 10.02 13.93 -9.34
N LYS A 127 9.78 13.84 -8.04
CA LYS A 127 10.20 12.71 -7.19
C LYS A 127 9.00 11.89 -6.75
N ALA A 128 9.26 10.62 -6.45
CA ALA A 128 8.26 9.78 -5.80
C ALA A 128 7.84 10.39 -4.46
N LEU A 129 6.58 10.21 -4.11
CA LEU A 129 6.07 10.59 -2.80
C LEU A 129 6.83 9.85 -1.69
N ASP A 130 7.05 10.51 -0.57
CA ASP A 130 7.47 9.82 0.63
C ASP A 130 6.33 8.97 1.23
N ILE A 131 6.64 8.18 2.24
CA ILE A 131 5.66 7.24 2.81
C ILE A 131 4.49 7.96 3.49
N SER A 132 4.70 9.14 4.07
CA SER A 132 3.66 9.89 4.74
C SER A 132 2.74 10.62 3.76
N GLN A 133 3.29 11.18 2.68
CA GLN A 133 2.54 11.72 1.56
C GLN A 133 1.72 10.63 0.85
N LEU A 134 2.35 9.47 0.62
CA LEU A 134 1.69 8.32 0.02
C LEU A 134 0.53 7.80 0.89
N THR A 135 0.75 7.73 2.20
CA THR A 135 -0.30 7.34 3.16
C THR A 135 -1.50 8.28 3.08
N LYS A 136 -1.26 9.60 3.01
CA LYS A 136 -2.34 10.59 2.87
C LYS A 136 -3.04 10.48 1.52
N LEU A 137 -2.29 10.31 0.44
CA LEU A 137 -2.87 10.12 -0.90
C LEU A 137 -3.77 8.87 -0.94
N ILE A 138 -3.35 7.77 -0.32
CA ILE A 138 -4.15 6.56 -0.18
C ILE A 138 -5.40 6.85 0.65
N GLN A 139 -5.25 7.47 1.82
CA GLN A 139 -6.34 7.75 2.75
C GLN A 139 -7.46 8.60 2.13
N ASP A 140 -7.10 9.57 1.27
CA ASP A 140 -8.05 10.47 0.60
C ASP A 140 -8.63 9.88 -0.70
N SER A 141 -8.17 8.69 -1.14
CA SER A 141 -8.67 8.08 -2.36
C SER A 141 -10.10 7.55 -2.20
N SER A 142 -10.88 7.60 -3.27
CA SER A 142 -12.23 7.02 -3.31
C SER A 142 -12.19 5.49 -3.36
N PHE A 143 -11.18 4.94 -4.04
CA PHE A 143 -10.96 3.51 -4.18
C PHE A 143 -9.51 3.23 -4.58
N ILE A 144 -8.99 2.06 -4.21
CA ILE A 144 -7.66 1.62 -4.59
C ILE A 144 -7.71 0.25 -5.29
N VAL A 145 -6.91 0.08 -6.34
CA VAL A 145 -6.62 -1.24 -6.91
C VAL A 145 -5.11 -1.42 -6.92
N ALA A 146 -4.63 -2.45 -6.27
CA ALA A 146 -3.21 -2.69 -6.10
C ALA A 146 -2.87 -4.17 -6.28
N ASN A 147 -1.68 -4.45 -6.81
CA ASN A 147 -1.07 -5.76 -6.61
C ASN A 147 -0.79 -5.96 -5.10
N ASP A 148 -0.57 -7.21 -4.68
CA ASP A 148 -0.18 -7.54 -3.30
C ASP A 148 1.20 -6.94 -2.96
N THR A 149 1.20 -5.68 -2.52
CA THR A 149 2.39 -4.84 -2.27
C THR A 149 2.15 -3.87 -1.10
N GLY A 150 3.21 -3.15 -0.68
CA GLY A 150 3.14 -2.20 0.42
C GLY A 150 1.94 -1.24 0.41
N PRO A 151 1.62 -0.57 -0.70
CA PRO A 151 0.45 0.31 -0.79
C PRO A 151 -0.90 -0.37 -0.49
N ALA A 152 -1.08 -1.65 -0.87
CA ALA A 152 -2.28 -2.41 -0.52
C ALA A 152 -2.42 -2.58 1.01
N HIS A 153 -1.30 -2.86 1.68
CA HIS A 153 -1.27 -2.96 3.14
C HIS A 153 -1.55 -1.62 3.81
N ILE A 154 -0.99 -0.53 3.30
CA ILE A 154 -1.29 0.82 3.82
C ILE A 154 -2.79 1.11 3.68
N ALA A 155 -3.39 0.84 2.52
CA ALA A 155 -4.81 1.05 2.28
C ALA A 155 -5.69 0.29 3.28
N ALA A 156 -5.37 -0.97 3.55
CA ALA A 156 -6.05 -1.77 4.55
C ALA A 156 -5.94 -1.17 5.96
N GLN A 157 -4.75 -0.63 6.33
CA GLN A 157 -4.48 -0.07 7.65
C GLN A 157 -5.10 1.33 7.87
N VAL A 158 -5.34 2.09 6.81
CA VAL A 158 -6.04 3.38 6.89
C VAL A 158 -7.53 3.26 6.58
N GLY A 159 -8.03 2.06 6.30
CA GLY A 159 -9.45 1.76 6.14
C GLY A 159 -10.06 2.20 4.81
N VAL A 160 -9.25 2.35 3.77
CA VAL A 160 -9.73 2.71 2.42
C VAL A 160 -10.30 1.49 1.70
N ARG A 161 -11.39 1.69 0.98
CA ARG A 161 -11.99 0.65 0.13
C ARG A 161 -11.07 0.33 -1.05
N GLY A 162 -10.89 -0.95 -1.33
CA GLY A 162 -10.02 -1.34 -2.43
C GLY A 162 -10.09 -2.80 -2.79
N LEU A 163 -9.33 -3.15 -3.82
CA LEU A 163 -9.11 -4.49 -4.30
C LEU A 163 -7.61 -4.77 -4.34
N THR A 164 -7.20 -5.85 -3.70
CA THR A 164 -5.84 -6.39 -3.82
C THR A 164 -5.85 -7.56 -4.78
N LEU A 165 -4.99 -7.49 -5.78
CA LEU A 165 -4.80 -8.55 -6.77
C LEU A 165 -3.63 -9.42 -6.31
N SER A 166 -3.96 -10.64 -5.89
CA SER A 166 -2.99 -11.65 -5.50
C SER A 166 -2.75 -12.61 -6.67
N GLY A 167 -1.50 -12.88 -6.99
CA GLY A 167 -1.09 -13.84 -8.01
C GLY A 167 -0.57 -15.12 -7.41
#